data_3d3c257a202d19d308c80d7bd09157eb
#
_entry.id   3d3c257a202d19d308c80d7bd09157eb
#
_cell.length_a   1.000
_cell.length_b   1.000
_cell.length_c   1.000
_cell.angle_alpha   90.00
_cell.angle_beta   90.00
_cell.angle_gamma   90.00
#
_symmetry.space_group_name_H-M   'P 1'
#
loop_
_entity.id
_entity.type
_entity.pdbx_description
1 polymer ?
#
loop_
_entity_poly.entity_id
_entity_poly.type
_entity_poly.pdbx_seq_one_letter_code
_entity_poly.pdbx_strand_id
1 'polypeptide(L)'
;VASCGRAGVDRHIVPEGIGLKINRFGAALSILLTIALILSACGHNNEGGGKGKSAPVKVACGGKQILKASGSTAQENAMSRFVKAFEQACPGQSVNYTPNGSGAGISEFIGNQTDFAGSDSTLNKGEEAQATTRCGSQALELPMVFGPIAVAYNVNGLTSLNLNGPVTAQIFNGQITMWNDAAIGLLNLGVTLPNEPIRVVFRSDESGTTDNFQKYLDTASAGTWGFPAGKKFNGGVGEGARGNDGAAAAVKSTEGAITYVEWSFAQGQQLNTAKIITTAGPEPVEISPQTVGQTISSAWFMRKGNDLALDTISFYRPNKPGSYPIVLATYEIACSKYHDPQVGTGVKAFLQTAIGAGQTDLTDHGYAPIPDEFKSRLVSAINAIS
;
A
#
# COMPACT_ATOMS: atom_id res chain seq x y z
N VAL A 1 50.89 -7.35 -38.71
CA VAL A 1 51.35 -8.72 -38.89
C VAL A 1 50.23 -9.61 -38.36
N ALA A 2 49.27 -10.00 -39.15
CA ALA A 2 49.09 -11.26 -39.88
C ALA A 2 49.08 -12.47 -38.90
N SER A 3 48.13 -13.38 -38.88
CA SER A 3 47.46 -14.20 -39.86
C SER A 3 46.41 -15.08 -39.13
N CYS A 4 45.20 -15.14 -39.49
CA CYS A 4 44.49 -16.08 -40.35
C CYS A 4 44.77 -17.59 -40.10
N GLY A 5 43.71 -18.36 -39.80
CA GLY A 5 43.69 -19.82 -39.79
C GLY A 5 42.25 -20.36 -39.74
N ARG A 6 41.73 -20.76 -40.90
CA ARG A 6 40.43 -21.38 -41.19
C ARG A 6 40.51 -22.92 -41.12
N ALA A 7 39.30 -23.51 -41.02
CA ALA A 7 38.88 -24.88 -41.45
C ALA A 7 38.85 -25.91 -40.29
N GLY A 8 37.86 -26.82 -40.18
CA GLY A 8 37.13 -27.49 -41.19
C GLY A 8 35.84 -28.18 -40.69
N VAL A 9 35.03 -28.39 -41.62
CA VAL A 9 33.76 -29.11 -41.69
C VAL A 9 34.00 -30.63 -41.53
N ASP A 10 33.10 -31.30 -40.80
CA ASP A 10 32.76 -32.67 -41.18
C ASP A 10 31.29 -33.01 -40.88
N ARG A 11 30.68 -33.56 -41.89
CA ARG A 11 29.31 -34.11 -42.01
C ARG A 11 29.33 -35.58 -41.68
N HIS A 12 28.12 -36.09 -41.49
CA HIS A 12 27.58 -37.45 -41.56
C HIS A 12 27.07 -37.94 -40.19
N ILE A 13 25.91 -38.54 -40.03
CA ILE A 13 25.11 -39.46 -40.87
C ILE A 13 23.71 -39.55 -40.25
N VAL A 14 22.66 -39.60 -41.10
CA VAL A 14 21.29 -40.04 -40.80
C VAL A 14 21.23 -41.55 -41.09
N PRO A 15 20.40 -42.32 -40.41
CA PRO A 15 19.59 -43.29 -41.15
C PRO A 15 18.07 -43.19 -40.87
N GLU A 16 17.36 -43.20 -41.98
CA GLU A 16 16.02 -43.72 -42.28
C GLU A 16 15.56 -44.84 -41.34
N GLY A 17 14.28 -44.97 -40.85
CA GLY A 17 13.11 -45.00 -41.70
C GLY A 17 12.50 -46.41 -41.58
N ILE A 18 11.37 -46.57 -40.85
CA ILE A 18 10.49 -47.74 -41.02
C ILE A 18 9.05 -47.23 -40.97
N GLY A 19 8.40 -47.25 -42.13
CA GLY A 19 6.97 -47.12 -42.27
C GLY A 19 6.29 -48.49 -42.19
N LEU A 20 5.09 -48.52 -41.72
CA LEU A 20 4.10 -49.57 -42.09
C LEU A 20 2.68 -49.07 -41.80
N LYS A 21 2.00 -48.82 -42.89
CA LYS A 21 0.80 -49.46 -43.47
C LYS A 21 -0.54 -49.20 -42.72
N ILE A 22 -1.29 -48.44 -43.49
CA ILE A 22 -2.76 -48.28 -43.45
C ILE A 22 -3.43 -49.62 -43.75
N ASN A 23 -4.48 -49.95 -42.99
CA ASN A 23 -5.53 -50.80 -43.48
C ASN A 23 -6.92 -50.25 -43.13
N ARG A 24 -7.66 -49.98 -44.21
CA ARG A 24 -9.09 -49.64 -44.27
C ARG A 24 -9.92 -50.93 -44.19
N PHE A 25 -11.09 -50.83 -43.62
CA PHE A 25 -12.38 -51.55 -43.76
C PHE A 25 -13.07 -51.56 -42.38
N GLY A 26 -14.31 -51.25 -42.20
CA GLY A 26 -15.46 -51.03 -43.02
C GLY A 26 -16.62 -50.55 -42.16
N ALA A 27 -17.57 -49.97 -42.79
CA ALA A 27 -18.79 -49.39 -42.27
C ALA A 27 -19.77 -50.43 -41.73
N ALA A 28 -20.58 -50.06 -40.70
CA ALA A 28 -22.01 -50.38 -40.66
C ALA A 28 -22.69 -49.65 -39.45
N LEU A 29 -23.52 -48.79 -39.80
CA LEU A 29 -24.88 -48.39 -39.35
C LEU A 29 -25.54 -49.23 -38.24
N SER A 30 -26.01 -48.58 -37.17
CA SER A 30 -27.35 -48.82 -36.62
C SER A 30 -27.82 -47.70 -35.68
N ILE A 31 -29.01 -47.31 -35.92
CA ILE A 31 -29.88 -46.25 -35.41
C ILE A 31 -30.65 -46.76 -34.16
N LEU A 32 -31.07 -45.79 -33.28
CA LEU A 32 -32.16 -45.77 -32.31
C LEU A 32 -31.94 -46.45 -30.93
N LEU A 33 -32.08 -45.76 -29.83
CA LEU A 33 -33.34 -45.39 -29.14
C LEU A 33 -33.08 -44.59 -27.85
N THR A 34 -33.85 -43.54 -27.68
CA THR A 34 -34.12 -42.76 -26.46
C THR A 34 -34.50 -43.61 -25.27
N ILE A 35 -34.01 -43.30 -24.07
CA ILE A 35 -34.77 -43.34 -22.81
C ILE A 35 -34.17 -42.35 -21.82
N ALA A 36 -34.98 -41.39 -21.39
CA ALA A 36 -34.78 -40.52 -20.25
C ALA A 36 -34.90 -41.34 -18.95
N LEU A 37 -33.94 -41.19 -18.07
CA LEU A 37 -34.06 -41.58 -16.68
C LEU A 37 -33.51 -40.47 -15.79
N ILE A 38 -34.45 -39.73 -15.20
CA ILE A 38 -34.24 -38.84 -14.08
C ILE A 38 -33.91 -39.72 -12.87
N LEU A 39 -32.75 -39.61 -12.33
CA LEU A 39 -32.39 -40.11 -11.01
C LEU A 39 -31.87 -38.95 -10.17
N SER A 40 -32.76 -38.48 -9.31
CA SER A 40 -32.40 -37.66 -8.16
C SER A 40 -31.44 -38.45 -7.28
N ALA A 41 -30.23 -37.91 -7.11
CA ALA A 41 -29.35 -38.37 -6.05
C ALA A 41 -29.04 -37.14 -5.15
N CYS A 42 -29.70 -37.12 -4.01
CA CYS A 42 -29.22 -36.39 -2.84
C CYS A 42 -27.84 -36.95 -2.47
N GLY A 43 -26.88 -36.09 -2.36
CA GLY A 43 -25.54 -36.51 -1.99
C GLY A 43 -24.66 -35.38 -1.52
N HIS A 44 -24.63 -35.22 -0.24
CA HIS A 44 -23.48 -34.74 0.55
C HIS A 44 -22.95 -33.33 0.29
N ASN A 45 -23.36 -32.43 1.15
CA ASN A 45 -22.65 -31.19 1.43
C ASN A 45 -21.24 -31.50 1.95
N ASN A 46 -20.25 -31.29 1.12
CA ASN A 46 -18.88 -31.12 1.56
C ASN A 46 -18.67 -29.60 1.65
N GLU A 47 -18.80 -29.05 2.84
CA GLU A 47 -18.34 -27.69 3.16
C GLU A 47 -16.81 -27.67 3.09
N GLY A 48 -16.30 -27.60 1.89
CA GLY A 48 -14.95 -27.07 1.63
C GLY A 48 -15.05 -25.57 1.54
N GLY A 49 -14.59 -24.85 2.58
CA GLY A 49 -14.52 -23.39 2.60
C GLY A 49 -13.70 -22.84 1.44
N GLY A 50 -14.31 -22.70 0.29
CA GLY A 50 -13.78 -21.90 -0.81
C GLY A 50 -13.89 -20.44 -0.41
N LYS A 51 -12.74 -19.77 -0.18
CA LYS A 51 -12.66 -18.32 -0.16
C LYS A 51 -13.30 -17.81 -1.45
N GLY A 52 -14.50 -17.28 -1.36
CA GLY A 52 -15.24 -16.75 -2.50
C GLY A 52 -14.43 -15.62 -3.11
N LYS A 53 -13.96 -15.81 -4.35
CA LYS A 53 -13.40 -14.68 -5.13
C LYS A 53 -14.52 -13.66 -5.26
N SER A 54 -14.30 -12.46 -4.73
CA SER A 54 -15.24 -11.34 -4.90
C SER A 54 -15.52 -11.15 -6.39
N ALA A 55 -16.78 -10.90 -6.72
CA ALA A 55 -17.18 -10.61 -8.10
C ALA A 55 -16.38 -9.43 -8.67
N PRO A 56 -16.04 -9.43 -9.97
CA PRO A 56 -15.33 -8.33 -10.59
C PRO A 56 -16.10 -7.02 -10.38
N VAL A 57 -15.40 -5.95 -9.99
CA VAL A 57 -15.99 -4.62 -9.86
C VAL A 57 -16.36 -4.11 -11.25
N LYS A 58 -17.62 -3.80 -11.48
CA LYS A 58 -18.09 -3.22 -12.75
C LYS A 58 -17.72 -1.74 -12.78
N VAL A 59 -16.93 -1.32 -13.77
CA VAL A 59 -16.56 0.07 -13.99
C VAL A 59 -17.56 0.72 -14.93
N ALA A 60 -18.14 1.85 -14.50
CA ALA A 60 -19.04 2.66 -15.32
C ALA A 60 -18.27 3.88 -15.85
N CYS A 61 -17.56 3.71 -16.96
CA CYS A 61 -16.81 4.79 -17.62
C CYS A 61 -17.71 5.95 -18.05
N GLY A 62 -17.15 7.15 -18.07
CA GLY A 62 -17.84 8.38 -18.48
C GLY A 62 -17.52 9.56 -17.58
N GLY A 63 -18.18 10.68 -17.81
CA GLY A 63 -17.97 11.91 -17.08
C GLY A 63 -16.72 12.68 -17.52
N LYS A 64 -16.11 13.41 -16.59
CA LYS A 64 -14.93 14.23 -16.82
C LYS A 64 -13.75 13.37 -17.29
N GLN A 65 -13.14 13.73 -18.42
CA GLN A 65 -12.07 12.94 -19.04
C GLN A 65 -10.76 12.97 -18.24
N ILE A 66 -10.36 14.15 -17.78
CA ILE A 66 -9.13 14.31 -16.99
C ILE A 66 -9.51 14.81 -15.60
N LEU A 67 -9.42 13.93 -14.62
CA LEU A 67 -9.61 14.28 -13.22
C LEU A 67 -8.32 14.93 -12.67
N LYS A 68 -8.50 15.84 -11.71
CA LYS A 68 -7.40 16.47 -10.97
C LYS A 68 -7.43 15.97 -9.53
N ALA A 69 -6.31 15.53 -9.02
CA ALA A 69 -6.18 15.12 -7.63
C ALA A 69 -4.78 15.45 -7.10
N SER A 70 -4.66 15.56 -5.79
CA SER A 70 -3.39 15.79 -5.12
C SER A 70 -3.40 15.20 -3.72
N GLY A 71 -2.23 15.10 -3.09
CA GLY A 71 -2.16 14.72 -1.68
C GLY A 71 -1.04 13.75 -1.35
N SER A 72 -1.38 12.67 -0.65
CA SER A 72 -0.41 11.73 -0.08
C SER A 72 0.66 11.30 -1.07
N THR A 73 1.93 11.49 -0.67
CA THR A 73 3.07 10.93 -1.41
C THR A 73 3.26 9.44 -1.12
N ALA A 74 2.70 8.91 -0.02
CA ALA A 74 2.84 7.50 0.31
C ALA A 74 2.16 6.59 -0.72
N GLN A 75 1.05 7.04 -1.31
CA GLN A 75 0.35 6.27 -2.35
C GLN A 75 0.84 6.52 -3.79
N GLU A 76 1.85 7.36 -4.02
CA GLU A 76 2.25 7.79 -5.36
C GLU A 76 2.49 6.62 -6.31
N ASN A 77 3.23 5.59 -5.85
CA ASN A 77 3.50 4.39 -6.62
C ASN A 77 2.26 3.54 -6.87
N ALA A 78 1.33 3.45 -5.89
CA ALA A 78 0.03 2.80 -6.05
C ALA A 78 -0.89 3.60 -6.98
N MET A 79 -0.92 4.94 -6.84
CA MET A 79 -1.70 5.85 -7.67
C MET A 79 -1.33 5.73 -9.16
N SER A 80 -0.04 5.61 -9.46
CA SER A 80 0.43 5.39 -10.84
C SER A 80 -0.18 4.13 -11.46
N ARG A 81 -0.40 3.08 -10.65
CA ARG A 81 -1.07 1.84 -11.08
C ARG A 81 -2.56 2.01 -11.23
N PHE A 82 -3.19 2.73 -10.29
CA PHE A 82 -4.62 3.05 -10.37
C PHE A 82 -4.93 3.84 -11.62
N VAL A 83 -4.12 4.85 -11.94
CA VAL A 83 -4.26 5.65 -13.16
C VAL A 83 -4.10 4.80 -14.42
N LYS A 84 -3.05 3.97 -14.48
CA LYS A 84 -2.82 3.06 -15.60
C LYS A 84 -3.98 2.08 -15.80
N ALA A 85 -4.49 1.50 -14.70
CA ALA A 85 -5.66 0.61 -14.77
C ALA A 85 -6.91 1.36 -15.23
N PHE A 86 -7.09 2.62 -14.81
CA PHE A 86 -8.20 3.46 -15.21
C PHE A 86 -8.16 3.82 -16.70
N GLU A 87 -7.00 4.19 -17.22
CA GLU A 87 -6.80 4.47 -18.66
C GLU A 87 -7.07 3.23 -19.53
N GLN A 88 -6.73 2.04 -19.04
CA GLN A 88 -7.04 0.79 -19.72
C GLN A 88 -8.53 0.43 -19.66
N ALA A 89 -9.18 0.64 -18.53
CA ALA A 89 -10.61 0.34 -18.36
C ALA A 89 -11.51 1.36 -19.07
N CYS A 90 -11.10 2.63 -19.11
CA CYS A 90 -11.87 3.77 -19.63
C CYS A 90 -10.99 4.58 -20.61
N PRO A 91 -10.83 4.14 -21.86
CA PRO A 91 -10.01 4.83 -22.86
C PRO A 91 -10.41 6.30 -23.04
N GLY A 92 -9.42 7.20 -23.00
CA GLY A 92 -9.62 8.65 -23.09
C GLY A 92 -9.89 9.33 -21.74
N GLN A 93 -9.93 8.58 -20.63
CA GLN A 93 -10.01 9.12 -19.28
C GLN A 93 -8.70 8.90 -18.53
N SER A 94 -8.28 9.87 -17.69
CA SER A 94 -7.07 9.80 -16.87
C SER A 94 -7.21 10.64 -15.61
N VAL A 95 -6.22 10.55 -14.72
CA VAL A 95 -6.08 11.37 -13.51
C VAL A 95 -4.72 12.04 -13.50
N ASN A 96 -4.71 13.35 -13.35
CA ASN A 96 -3.52 14.13 -13.02
C ASN A 96 -3.39 14.18 -11.50
N TYR A 97 -2.50 13.38 -10.93
CA TYR A 97 -2.23 13.34 -9.49
C TYR A 97 -0.95 14.11 -9.16
N THR A 98 -1.01 15.01 -8.18
CA THR A 98 0.15 15.73 -7.66
C THR A 98 0.49 15.23 -6.24
N PRO A 99 1.58 14.48 -6.05
CA PRO A 99 1.99 13.96 -4.73
C PRO A 99 2.67 15.08 -3.93
N ASN A 100 1.90 15.89 -3.21
CA ASN A 100 2.39 17.08 -2.49
C ASN A 100 2.19 17.03 -0.96
N GLY A 101 1.71 15.90 -0.44
CA GLY A 101 1.46 15.64 0.97
C GLY A 101 -0.02 15.71 1.33
N SER A 102 -0.42 14.93 2.34
CA SER A 102 -1.84 14.79 2.74
C SER A 102 -2.47 16.12 3.13
N GLY A 103 -1.73 16.99 3.82
CA GLY A 103 -2.24 18.32 4.22
C GLY A 103 -2.52 19.23 3.03
N ALA A 104 -1.62 19.25 2.05
CA ALA A 104 -1.81 20.02 0.82
C ALA A 104 -2.99 19.47 0.01
N GLY A 105 -3.10 18.14 -0.15
CA GLY A 105 -4.22 17.51 -0.84
C GLY A 105 -5.57 17.85 -0.22
N ILE A 106 -5.70 17.73 1.11
CA ILE A 106 -6.91 18.12 1.85
C ILE A 106 -7.24 19.59 1.60
N SER A 107 -6.25 20.49 1.70
CA SER A 107 -6.44 21.92 1.51
C SER A 107 -6.89 22.26 0.08
N GLU A 108 -6.28 21.64 -0.93
CA GLU A 108 -6.64 21.84 -2.34
C GLU A 108 -8.02 21.29 -2.67
N PHE A 109 -8.41 20.15 -2.05
CA PHE A 109 -9.78 19.62 -2.18
C PHE A 109 -10.80 20.55 -1.56
N ILE A 110 -10.57 21.01 -0.32
CA ILE A 110 -11.45 21.98 0.36
C ILE A 110 -11.53 23.29 -0.45
N GLY A 111 -10.40 23.74 -1.00
CA GLY A 111 -10.31 24.92 -1.86
C GLY A 111 -10.88 24.76 -3.27
N ASN A 112 -11.53 23.63 -3.58
CA ASN A 112 -12.12 23.30 -4.89
C ASN A 112 -11.12 23.36 -6.07
N GLN A 113 -9.83 23.05 -5.80
CA GLN A 113 -8.77 23.03 -6.82
C GLN A 113 -8.63 21.64 -7.45
N THR A 114 -9.06 20.60 -6.73
CA THR A 114 -9.01 19.20 -7.15
C THR A 114 -10.41 18.55 -7.09
N ASP A 115 -10.58 17.49 -7.87
CA ASP A 115 -11.84 16.73 -7.92
C ASP A 115 -11.95 15.77 -6.74
N PHE A 116 -10.82 15.21 -6.28
CA PHE A 116 -10.67 14.40 -5.07
C PHE A 116 -9.27 14.59 -4.49
N ALA A 117 -9.01 14.06 -3.30
CA ALA A 117 -7.70 14.13 -2.69
C ALA A 117 -7.27 12.81 -2.08
N GLY A 118 -5.95 12.54 -2.08
CA GLY A 118 -5.33 11.43 -1.37
C GLY A 118 -4.81 11.85 0.00
N SER A 119 -5.13 11.11 1.07
CA SER A 119 -4.62 11.40 2.42
C SER A 119 -4.41 10.13 3.24
N ASP A 120 -3.27 10.05 3.96
CA ASP A 120 -3.04 8.98 4.93
C ASP A 120 -3.56 9.33 6.33
N SER A 121 -4.08 10.54 6.50
CA SER A 121 -4.75 10.99 7.72
C SER A 121 -6.23 11.21 7.45
N THR A 122 -7.07 10.80 8.39
CA THR A 122 -8.48 11.15 8.35
C THR A 122 -8.66 12.66 8.54
N LEU A 123 -9.76 13.19 8.01
CA LEU A 123 -10.14 14.59 8.20
C LEU A 123 -10.36 14.88 9.70
N ASN A 124 -9.75 15.94 10.21
CA ASN A 124 -10.13 16.46 11.51
C ASN A 124 -11.50 17.16 11.43
N LYS A 125 -12.12 17.46 12.58
CA LYS A 125 -13.46 18.07 12.61
C LYS A 125 -13.60 19.36 11.81
N GLY A 126 -12.53 20.19 11.77
CA GLY A 126 -12.53 21.45 11.00
C GLY A 126 -12.44 21.18 9.50
N GLU A 127 -11.55 20.27 9.10
CA GLU A 127 -11.40 19.83 7.70
C GLU A 127 -12.68 19.14 7.19
N GLU A 128 -13.31 18.29 8.01
CA GLU A 128 -14.56 17.62 7.67
C GLU A 128 -15.71 18.61 7.40
N ALA A 129 -15.86 19.62 8.27
CA ALA A 129 -16.88 20.66 8.09
C ALA A 129 -16.66 21.46 6.80
N GLN A 130 -15.40 21.84 6.52
CA GLN A 130 -15.04 22.56 5.30
C GLN A 130 -15.23 21.71 4.04
N ALA A 131 -14.82 20.45 4.05
CA ALA A 131 -15.01 19.51 2.97
C ALA A 131 -16.50 19.27 2.68
N THR A 132 -17.33 19.15 3.73
CA THR A 132 -18.78 19.04 3.61
C THR A 132 -19.38 20.30 2.98
N THR A 133 -18.92 21.48 3.37
CA THR A 133 -19.34 22.76 2.77
C THR A 133 -18.96 22.82 1.29
N ARG A 134 -17.72 22.45 0.95
CA ARG A 134 -17.24 22.39 -0.45
C ARG A 134 -18.08 21.45 -1.29
N CYS A 135 -18.43 20.28 -0.77
CA CYS A 135 -19.22 19.28 -1.49
C CYS A 135 -20.73 19.65 -1.59
N GLY A 136 -21.25 20.47 -0.69
CA GLY A 136 -22.71 20.60 -0.50
C GLY A 136 -23.36 19.28 -0.09
N SER A 137 -22.58 18.31 0.35
CA SER A 137 -22.95 16.94 0.73
C SER A 137 -21.86 16.37 1.64
N GLN A 138 -22.05 15.16 2.15
CA GLN A 138 -21.01 14.49 2.96
C GLN A 138 -19.72 14.29 2.15
N ALA A 139 -18.58 14.64 2.72
CA ALA A 139 -17.30 14.15 2.26
C ALA A 139 -17.08 12.70 2.73
N LEU A 140 -16.57 11.85 1.86
CA LEU A 140 -16.29 10.45 2.11
C LEU A 140 -14.80 10.23 2.20
N GLU A 141 -14.34 9.45 3.17
CA GLU A 141 -12.98 8.97 3.32
C GLU A 141 -12.96 7.49 2.97
N LEU A 142 -12.42 7.16 1.80
CA LEU A 142 -12.48 5.82 1.22
C LEU A 142 -11.07 5.20 1.25
N PRO A 143 -10.77 4.22 2.13
CA PRO A 143 -9.45 3.59 2.17
C PRO A 143 -9.22 2.78 0.90
N MET A 144 -8.18 3.12 0.14
CA MET A 144 -7.91 2.53 -1.17
C MET A 144 -6.68 1.64 -1.19
N VAL A 145 -5.75 1.83 -0.25
CA VAL A 145 -4.52 1.04 -0.14
C VAL A 145 -3.94 1.17 1.26
N PHE A 146 -3.19 0.16 1.69
CA PHE A 146 -2.43 0.20 2.93
C PHE A 146 -0.94 0.20 2.62
N GLY A 147 -0.20 1.12 3.24
CA GLY A 147 1.25 1.23 3.12
C GLY A 147 1.92 0.97 4.48
N PRO A 148 2.83 -0.01 4.59
CA PRO A 148 3.68 -0.08 5.77
C PRO A 148 4.68 1.08 5.78
N ILE A 149 4.90 1.68 6.95
CA ILE A 149 5.91 2.71 7.16
C ILE A 149 7.17 2.03 7.67
N ALA A 150 8.23 2.08 6.88
CA ALA A 150 9.54 1.57 7.26
C ALA A 150 10.30 2.60 8.10
N VAL A 151 10.95 2.15 9.17
CA VAL A 151 12.03 2.89 9.80
C VAL A 151 13.30 2.52 9.02
N ALA A 152 13.63 3.35 8.03
CA ALA A 152 14.69 3.12 7.08
C ALA A 152 15.99 3.84 7.48
N TYR A 153 17.13 3.21 7.26
CA TYR A 153 18.42 3.76 7.67
C TYR A 153 19.52 3.44 6.65
N ASN A 154 20.59 4.23 6.72
CA ASN A 154 21.80 4.07 5.93
C ASN A 154 23.03 4.16 6.87
N VAL A 155 23.57 3.01 7.24
CA VAL A 155 24.72 2.88 8.15
C VAL A 155 25.65 1.79 7.62
N ASN A 156 26.88 2.14 7.36
CA ASN A 156 27.86 1.21 6.81
C ASN A 156 28.11 0.01 7.74
N GLY A 157 27.99 -1.19 7.18
CA GLY A 157 28.18 -2.45 7.92
C GLY A 157 27.01 -2.86 8.82
N LEU A 158 25.97 -2.04 8.98
CA LEU A 158 24.77 -2.38 9.75
C LEU A 158 23.65 -2.84 8.81
N THR A 159 23.53 -4.14 8.60
CA THR A 159 22.53 -4.74 7.70
C THR A 159 21.27 -5.24 8.41
N SER A 160 21.28 -5.32 9.74
CA SER A 160 20.15 -5.74 10.55
C SER A 160 20.06 -4.87 11.80
N LEU A 161 18.88 -4.34 12.05
CA LEU A 161 18.58 -3.48 13.20
C LEU A 161 17.21 -3.83 13.76
N ASN A 162 17.14 -4.02 15.07
CA ASN A 162 15.89 -4.16 15.81
C ASN A 162 15.63 -2.91 16.62
N LEU A 163 14.42 -2.38 16.56
CA LEU A 163 13.96 -1.26 17.37
C LEU A 163 12.64 -1.62 18.06
N ASN A 164 12.31 -0.89 19.11
CA ASN A 164 11.00 -0.92 19.75
C ASN A 164 10.44 0.50 19.85
N GLY A 165 9.18 0.65 20.26
CA GLY A 165 8.54 1.94 20.38
C GLY A 165 9.31 2.97 21.22
N PRO A 166 9.74 2.64 22.47
CA PRO A 166 10.52 3.55 23.30
C PRO A 166 11.84 4.01 22.67
N VAL A 167 12.67 3.09 22.17
CA VAL A 167 13.97 3.42 21.55
C VAL A 167 13.76 4.23 20.26
N THR A 168 12.78 3.86 19.44
CA THR A 168 12.44 4.65 18.25
C THR A 168 12.04 6.07 18.62
N ALA A 169 11.21 6.25 19.63
CA ALA A 169 10.81 7.57 20.13
C ALA A 169 12.02 8.40 20.62
N GLN A 170 12.96 7.77 21.36
CA GLN A 170 14.17 8.43 21.85
C GLN A 170 15.11 8.87 20.72
N ILE A 171 15.18 8.11 19.63
CA ILE A 171 15.94 8.50 18.44
C ILE A 171 15.28 9.73 17.79
N PHE A 172 13.98 9.67 17.52
CA PHE A 172 13.27 10.72 16.79
C PHE A 172 12.95 11.97 17.63
N ASN A 173 13.14 11.94 18.96
CA ASN A 173 13.08 13.13 19.83
C ASN A 173 14.47 13.61 20.29
N GLY A 174 15.57 13.02 19.78
CA GLY A 174 16.94 13.44 20.04
C GLY A 174 17.51 13.05 21.41
N GLN A 175 16.86 12.17 22.15
CA GLN A 175 17.41 11.64 23.41
C GLN A 175 18.53 10.62 23.14
N ILE A 176 18.42 9.82 22.08
CA ILE A 176 19.47 8.94 21.57
C ILE A 176 20.04 9.58 20.30
N THR A 177 21.34 9.88 20.34
CA THR A 177 22.04 10.61 19.28
C THR A 177 23.16 9.82 18.61
N MET A 178 23.47 8.63 19.13
CA MET A 178 24.58 7.78 18.64
C MET A 178 24.06 6.37 18.33
N TRP A 179 24.54 5.78 17.24
CA TRP A 179 24.16 4.42 16.85
C TRP A 179 24.57 3.36 17.86
N ASN A 180 25.72 3.53 18.55
CA ASN A 180 26.20 2.62 19.59
C ASN A 180 25.63 2.89 20.99
N ASP A 181 24.52 3.62 21.09
CA ASP A 181 23.82 3.81 22.37
C ASP A 181 23.44 2.47 23.00
N ALA A 182 23.58 2.40 24.33
CA ALA A 182 23.32 1.19 25.08
C ALA A 182 21.87 0.67 24.91
N ALA A 183 20.89 1.58 24.78
CA ALA A 183 19.50 1.19 24.57
C ALA A 183 19.27 0.52 23.21
N ILE A 184 19.97 0.95 22.15
CA ILE A 184 19.97 0.26 20.86
C ILE A 184 20.69 -1.08 20.99
N GLY A 185 21.87 -1.10 21.68
CA GLY A 185 22.67 -2.31 21.88
C GLY A 185 21.91 -3.44 22.57
N LEU A 186 21.09 -3.13 23.58
CA LEU A 186 20.26 -4.12 24.28
C LEU A 186 19.22 -4.82 23.40
N LEU A 187 18.76 -4.18 22.33
CA LEU A 187 17.84 -4.77 21.35
C LEU A 187 18.57 -5.52 20.22
N ASN A 188 19.89 -5.41 20.15
CA ASN A 188 20.70 -5.89 19.03
C ASN A 188 21.92 -6.69 19.53
N LEU A 189 21.68 -7.65 20.42
CA LEU A 189 22.76 -8.48 20.99
C LEU A 189 23.53 -9.22 19.88
N GLY A 190 24.86 -9.10 19.92
CA GLY A 190 25.76 -9.71 18.92
C GLY A 190 25.93 -8.90 17.64
N VAL A 191 25.28 -7.75 17.51
CA VAL A 191 25.48 -6.80 16.40
C VAL A 191 26.49 -5.74 16.82
N THR A 192 27.49 -5.49 15.98
CA THR A 192 28.44 -4.38 16.20
C THR A 192 27.79 -3.08 15.71
N LEU A 193 27.46 -2.21 16.65
CA LEU A 193 26.91 -0.88 16.37
C LEU A 193 28.05 0.12 16.20
N PRO A 194 28.05 0.96 15.14
CA PRO A 194 29.14 1.90 14.90
C PRO A 194 29.08 3.09 15.87
N ASN A 195 30.24 3.62 16.21
CA ASN A 195 30.36 4.85 17.01
C ASN A 195 30.17 6.09 16.11
N GLU A 196 28.96 6.29 15.64
CA GLU A 196 28.56 7.36 14.70
C GLU A 196 27.32 8.08 15.18
N PRO A 197 27.18 9.39 14.87
CA PRO A 197 25.96 10.14 15.19
C PRO A 197 24.78 9.67 14.33
N ILE A 198 23.62 9.64 14.95
CA ILE A 198 22.35 9.42 14.26
C ILE A 198 21.92 10.73 13.60
N ARG A 199 21.61 10.71 12.31
CA ARG A 199 21.12 11.83 11.52
C ARG A 199 19.65 11.60 11.18
N VAL A 200 18.76 12.20 11.96
CA VAL A 200 17.31 12.07 11.72
C VAL A 200 16.91 12.86 10.48
N VAL A 201 16.20 12.22 9.57
CA VAL A 201 15.54 12.89 8.43
C VAL A 201 14.02 12.78 8.67
N PHE A 202 13.33 13.92 8.62
CA PHE A 202 11.89 13.99 8.81
C PHE A 202 11.19 14.64 7.61
N ARG A 203 9.86 14.50 7.52
CA ARG A 203 9.06 15.12 6.46
C ARG A 203 8.86 16.61 6.74
N SER A 204 9.27 17.46 5.79
CA SER A 204 9.10 18.93 5.87
C SER A 204 7.74 19.42 5.39
N ASP A 205 7.00 18.59 4.66
CA ASP A 205 5.62 18.83 4.22
C ASP A 205 4.59 18.34 5.27
N GLU A 206 3.35 18.77 5.15
CA GLU A 206 2.25 18.22 5.96
C GLU A 206 1.87 16.83 5.49
N SER A 207 2.45 15.82 6.15
CA SER A 207 2.48 14.43 5.73
C SER A 207 1.57 13.54 6.56
N GLY A 208 0.74 12.76 5.90
CA GLY A 208 -0.01 11.68 6.58
C GLY A 208 0.89 10.55 7.05
N THR A 209 2.02 10.29 6.37
CA THR A 209 3.04 9.34 6.85
C THR A 209 3.60 9.80 8.21
N THR A 210 3.89 11.12 8.36
CA THR A 210 4.31 11.71 9.64
C THR A 210 3.24 11.53 10.72
N ASP A 211 1.98 11.79 10.41
CA ASP A 211 0.86 11.66 11.36
C ASP A 211 0.76 10.22 11.88
N ASN A 212 0.77 9.22 10.99
CA ASN A 212 0.69 7.82 11.37
C ASN A 212 1.94 7.36 12.15
N PHE A 213 3.13 7.81 11.76
CA PHE A 213 4.36 7.49 12.48
C PHE A 213 4.35 8.08 13.90
N GLN A 214 3.93 9.33 14.06
CA GLN A 214 3.80 9.96 15.38
C GLN A 214 2.70 9.32 16.25
N LYS A 215 1.60 8.87 15.66
CA LYS A 215 0.59 8.05 16.36
C LYS A 215 1.18 6.72 16.86
N TYR A 216 2.02 6.08 16.05
CA TYR A 216 2.76 4.91 16.49
C TYR A 216 3.69 5.25 17.66
N LEU A 217 4.50 6.31 17.56
CA LEU A 217 5.39 6.72 18.65
C LEU A 217 4.63 7.05 19.94
N ASP A 218 3.52 7.77 19.85
CA ASP A 218 2.66 8.09 21.00
C ASP A 218 2.08 6.82 21.65
N THR A 219 1.57 5.90 20.84
CA THR A 219 0.89 4.69 21.33
C THR A 219 1.86 3.63 21.83
N ALA A 220 3.01 3.43 21.15
CA ALA A 220 3.92 2.31 21.40
C ALA A 220 5.11 2.65 22.30
N SER A 221 5.38 3.92 22.60
CA SER A 221 6.58 4.34 23.34
C SER A 221 6.42 4.38 24.86
N ALA A 222 5.27 4.00 25.39
CA ALA A 222 4.99 4.09 26.83
C ALA A 222 5.22 5.50 27.44
N GLY A 223 4.86 6.56 26.67
CA GLY A 223 4.99 7.95 27.07
C GLY A 223 6.35 8.60 26.79
N THR A 224 7.30 7.88 26.19
CA THR A 224 8.64 8.42 25.88
C THR A 224 8.59 9.46 24.76
N TRP A 225 7.63 9.37 23.82
CA TRP A 225 7.48 10.34 22.73
C TRP A 225 7.14 11.74 23.27
N GLY A 226 6.08 11.88 24.05
CA GLY A 226 5.72 13.10 24.76
C GLY A 226 5.21 14.28 23.90
N PHE A 227 5.03 14.08 22.59
CA PHE A 227 4.53 15.10 21.65
C PHE A 227 3.22 14.67 21.00
N PRO A 228 2.35 15.62 20.61
CA PRO A 228 1.12 15.29 19.91
C PRO A 228 1.43 14.73 18.51
N ALA A 229 0.63 13.77 18.05
CA ALA A 229 0.64 13.34 16.66
C ALA A 229 0.02 14.43 15.76
N GLY A 230 0.35 14.39 14.47
CA GLY A 230 -0.15 15.32 13.47
C GLY A 230 0.68 15.26 12.18
N LYS A 231 0.22 15.98 11.15
CA LYS A 231 0.85 15.99 9.83
C LYS A 231 2.22 16.71 9.80
N LYS A 232 2.52 17.52 10.80
CA LYS A 232 3.85 18.17 11.00
C LYS A 232 4.67 17.34 11.97
N PHE A 233 5.96 17.20 11.69
CA PHE A 233 6.87 16.50 12.59
C PHE A 233 7.16 17.35 13.84
N ASN A 234 6.97 16.74 15.01
CA ASN A 234 7.06 17.40 16.31
C ASN A 234 8.29 16.97 17.15
N GLY A 235 9.17 16.11 16.63
CA GLY A 235 10.31 15.57 17.39
C GLY A 235 11.41 16.58 17.68
N GLY A 236 11.43 17.73 17.00
CA GLY A 236 12.34 18.85 17.28
C GLY A 236 13.80 18.63 16.88
N VAL A 237 14.12 17.55 16.16
CA VAL A 237 15.49 17.17 15.75
C VAL A 237 15.53 16.74 14.28
N GLY A 238 16.72 16.83 13.68
CA GLY A 238 16.98 16.34 12.33
C GLY A 238 16.80 17.39 11.23
N GLU A 239 16.80 16.90 9.98
CA GLU A 239 16.67 17.71 8.78
C GLU A 239 15.40 17.35 8.01
N GLY A 240 14.74 18.36 7.44
CA GLY A 240 13.49 18.19 6.71
C GLY A 240 13.70 17.80 5.25
N ALA A 241 13.01 16.75 4.78
CA ALA A 241 12.95 16.37 3.37
C ALA A 241 11.49 16.32 2.90
N ARG A 242 11.23 16.77 1.67
CA ARG A 242 9.88 16.81 1.13
C ARG A 242 9.51 15.48 0.46
N GLY A 243 8.33 14.97 0.76
CA GLY A 243 7.81 13.73 0.18
C GLY A 243 8.46 12.47 0.74
N ASN A 244 7.91 11.31 0.40
CA ASN A 244 8.54 10.01 0.71
C ASN A 244 9.79 9.78 -0.15
N ASP A 245 9.78 10.20 -1.40
CA ASP A 245 10.90 10.17 -2.33
C ASP A 245 12.10 10.98 -1.82
N GLY A 246 11.86 12.24 -1.40
CA GLY A 246 12.90 13.10 -0.86
C GLY A 246 13.47 12.58 0.46
N ALA A 247 12.65 12.03 1.36
CA ALA A 247 13.12 11.43 2.60
C ALA A 247 13.98 10.18 2.35
N ALA A 248 13.55 9.29 1.45
CA ALA A 248 14.33 8.11 1.08
C ALA A 248 15.65 8.48 0.40
N ALA A 249 15.64 9.46 -0.52
CA ALA A 249 16.86 9.93 -1.20
C ALA A 249 17.84 10.61 -0.22
N ALA A 250 17.35 11.41 0.74
CA ALA A 250 18.19 12.04 1.76
C ALA A 250 18.90 11.00 2.63
N VAL A 251 18.20 9.95 3.08
CA VAL A 251 18.81 8.86 3.84
C VAL A 251 19.80 8.09 2.97
N LYS A 252 19.48 7.78 1.73
CA LYS A 252 20.39 7.08 0.81
C LYS A 252 21.72 7.79 0.64
N SER A 253 21.71 9.10 0.59
CA SER A 253 22.91 9.94 0.38
C SER A 253 23.67 10.30 1.66
N THR A 254 23.12 9.98 2.85
CA THR A 254 23.67 10.44 4.13
C THR A 254 24.02 9.25 5.02
N GLU A 255 25.30 9.06 5.29
CA GLU A 255 25.80 8.06 6.25
C GLU A 255 25.31 8.37 7.66
N GLY A 256 24.88 7.36 8.41
CA GLY A 256 24.31 7.50 9.74
C GLY A 256 22.87 8.00 9.77
N ALA A 257 22.21 8.16 8.61
CA ALA A 257 20.86 8.69 8.55
C ALA A 257 19.78 7.63 8.84
N ILE A 258 18.67 8.10 9.42
CA ILE A 258 17.45 7.35 9.71
C ILE A 258 16.22 8.19 9.39
N THR A 259 15.16 7.55 8.88
CA THR A 259 13.87 8.18 8.60
C THR A 259 12.71 7.22 8.81
N TYR A 260 11.50 7.75 8.75
CA TYR A 260 10.27 7.01 8.54
C TYR A 260 9.75 7.30 7.11
N VAL A 261 9.46 6.28 6.35
CA VAL A 261 9.09 6.41 4.94
C VAL A 261 8.17 5.26 4.53
N GLU A 262 7.23 5.50 3.61
CA GLU A 262 6.45 4.39 3.07
C GLU A 262 7.38 3.37 2.37
N TRP A 263 7.11 2.09 2.58
CA TRP A 263 8.05 0.99 2.30
C TRP A 263 8.44 0.87 0.84
N SER A 264 7.56 1.17 -0.12
CA SER A 264 7.90 1.12 -1.55
C SER A 264 9.05 2.06 -1.92
N PHE A 265 9.17 3.21 -1.24
CA PHE A 265 10.27 4.17 -1.43
C PHE A 265 11.58 3.67 -0.80
N ALA A 266 11.50 3.03 0.38
CA ALA A 266 12.68 2.38 0.97
C ALA A 266 13.23 1.26 0.08
N GLN A 267 12.34 0.43 -0.50
CA GLN A 267 12.69 -0.61 -1.46
C GLN A 267 13.30 -0.02 -2.74
N GLY A 268 12.69 1.03 -3.30
CA GLY A 268 13.17 1.70 -4.51
C GLY A 268 14.59 2.26 -4.36
N GLN A 269 14.94 2.74 -3.17
CA GLN A 269 16.28 3.24 -2.84
C GLN A 269 17.21 2.16 -2.26
N GLN A 270 16.73 0.91 -2.11
CA GLN A 270 17.49 -0.19 -1.49
C GLN A 270 18.04 0.17 -0.10
N LEU A 271 17.21 0.80 0.73
CA LEU A 271 17.55 1.13 2.11
C LEU A 271 17.37 -0.08 3.02
N ASN A 272 18.21 -0.17 4.04
CA ASN A 272 17.97 -1.09 5.15
C ASN A 272 16.79 -0.60 5.98
N THR A 273 15.98 -1.54 6.49
CA THR A 273 14.82 -1.23 7.32
C THR A 273 14.90 -1.97 8.65
N ALA A 274 14.56 -1.29 9.73
CA ALA A 274 14.53 -1.89 11.06
C ALA A 274 13.36 -2.86 11.21
N LYS A 275 13.59 -3.97 11.91
CA LYS A 275 12.53 -4.83 12.44
C LYS A 275 12.01 -4.24 13.75
N ILE A 276 10.72 -4.38 13.99
CA ILE A 276 10.08 -3.73 15.15
C ILE A 276 9.67 -4.77 16.18
N ILE A 277 10.21 -4.65 17.39
CA ILE A 277 9.77 -5.41 18.56
C ILE A 277 8.50 -4.74 19.10
N THR A 278 7.44 -5.52 19.25
CA THR A 278 6.13 -5.03 19.70
C THR A 278 5.80 -5.54 21.11
N THR A 279 4.78 -4.97 21.73
CA THR A 279 4.26 -5.47 23.02
C THR A 279 3.57 -6.84 22.91
N ALA A 280 3.31 -7.33 21.70
CA ALA A 280 2.68 -8.63 21.46
C ALA A 280 3.64 -9.81 21.56
N GLY A 281 4.95 -9.58 21.53
CA GLY A 281 5.96 -10.62 21.66
C GLY A 281 7.39 -10.08 21.55
N PRO A 282 8.40 -10.84 22.00
CA PRO A 282 9.80 -10.41 22.01
C PRO A 282 10.45 -10.48 20.62
N GLU A 283 9.87 -11.24 19.69
CA GLU A 283 10.45 -11.44 18.36
C GLU A 283 10.32 -10.18 17.51
N PRO A 284 11.43 -9.71 16.90
CA PRO A 284 11.38 -8.56 15.99
C PRO A 284 10.58 -8.88 14.71
N VAL A 285 9.65 -8.00 14.38
CA VAL A 285 8.76 -8.15 13.22
C VAL A 285 9.31 -7.34 12.04
N GLU A 286 9.58 -8.02 10.93
CA GLU A 286 9.94 -7.38 9.67
C GLU A 286 8.70 -7.06 8.83
N ILE A 287 8.86 -6.13 7.88
CA ILE A 287 7.81 -5.80 6.92
C ILE A 287 7.67 -6.95 5.91
N SER A 288 6.47 -7.49 5.82
CA SER A 288 6.08 -8.46 4.80
C SER A 288 4.58 -8.40 4.56
N PRO A 289 4.07 -8.92 3.43
CA PRO A 289 2.63 -9.00 3.18
C PRO A 289 1.86 -9.71 4.31
N GLN A 290 2.47 -10.72 4.92
CA GLN A 290 1.86 -11.49 6.01
C GLN A 290 1.77 -10.67 7.30
N THR A 291 2.88 -10.03 7.71
CA THR A 291 2.95 -9.26 8.96
C THR A 291 2.10 -7.98 8.91
N VAL A 292 2.04 -7.34 7.74
CA VAL A 292 1.16 -6.19 7.46
C VAL A 292 -0.31 -6.62 7.38
N GLY A 293 -0.62 -7.72 6.70
CA GLY A 293 -1.98 -8.26 6.62
C GLY A 293 -2.56 -8.62 7.98
N GLN A 294 -1.74 -9.16 8.90
CA GLN A 294 -2.16 -9.41 10.29
C GLN A 294 -2.57 -8.13 11.02
N THR A 295 -1.86 -7.04 10.80
CA THR A 295 -2.18 -5.73 11.38
C THR A 295 -3.49 -5.20 10.82
N ILE A 296 -3.64 -5.19 9.50
CA ILE A 296 -4.84 -4.68 8.82
C ILE A 296 -6.09 -5.45 9.24
N SER A 297 -5.98 -6.76 9.51
CA SER A 297 -7.10 -7.58 9.96
C SER A 297 -7.71 -7.14 11.31
N SER A 298 -7.05 -6.24 12.04
CA SER A 298 -7.55 -5.66 13.29
C SER A 298 -8.29 -4.33 13.10
N ALA A 299 -8.34 -3.80 11.87
CA ALA A 299 -8.99 -2.53 11.58
C ALA A 299 -10.52 -2.63 11.65
N TRP A 300 -11.15 -1.56 12.09
CA TRP A 300 -12.59 -1.38 12.00
C TRP A 300 -12.95 0.04 11.56
N PHE A 301 -14.13 0.18 10.99
CA PHE A 301 -14.62 1.48 10.54
C PHE A 301 -15.13 2.30 11.73
N MET A 302 -14.64 3.53 11.87
CA MET A 302 -15.07 4.45 12.94
C MET A 302 -16.50 4.95 12.77
N ARG A 303 -17.00 4.99 11.51
CA ARG A 303 -18.27 5.64 11.17
C ARG A 303 -19.26 4.64 10.53
N LYS A 304 -20.54 4.98 10.65
CA LYS A 304 -21.63 4.27 9.95
C LYS A 304 -21.86 4.93 8.58
N GLY A 305 -22.44 4.16 7.64
CA GLY A 305 -22.75 4.66 6.29
C GLY A 305 -21.58 4.52 5.33
N ASN A 306 -21.44 5.48 4.41
CA ASN A 306 -20.51 5.43 3.29
C ASN A 306 -19.18 6.14 3.54
N ASP A 307 -19.02 6.82 4.65
CA ASP A 307 -17.73 7.32 5.12
C ASP A 307 -17.01 6.18 5.84
N LEU A 308 -15.89 5.73 5.28
CA LEU A 308 -15.22 4.50 5.68
C LEU A 308 -13.87 4.77 6.38
N ALA A 309 -13.77 5.89 7.10
CA ALA A 309 -12.62 6.16 7.96
C ALA A 309 -12.39 5.01 8.96
N LEU A 310 -11.15 4.58 9.10
CA LEU A 310 -10.71 3.46 9.94
C LEU A 310 -10.16 3.96 11.27
N ASP A 311 -10.42 3.22 12.33
CA ASP A 311 -9.63 3.31 13.56
C ASP A 311 -8.34 2.49 13.36
N THR A 312 -7.21 3.20 13.32
CA THR A 312 -5.88 2.62 13.13
C THR A 312 -5.08 2.50 14.42
N ILE A 313 -5.63 2.89 15.59
CA ILE A 313 -4.90 2.84 16.87
C ILE A 313 -4.48 1.41 17.20
N SER A 314 -5.33 0.42 16.91
CA SER A 314 -5.02 -0.99 17.09
C SER A 314 -3.80 -1.49 16.28
N PHE A 315 -3.42 -0.78 15.21
CA PHE A 315 -2.24 -1.12 14.41
C PHE A 315 -0.96 -0.88 15.20
N TYR A 316 -0.88 0.26 15.90
CA TYR A 316 0.35 0.74 16.52
C TYR A 316 0.71 -0.01 17.81
N ARG A 317 -0.25 -0.69 18.42
CA ARG A 317 -0.04 -1.58 19.56
C ARG A 317 -0.78 -2.90 19.35
N PRO A 318 -0.27 -3.74 18.42
CA PRO A 318 -0.93 -4.99 18.11
C PRO A 318 -0.95 -5.94 19.32
N ASN A 319 -1.99 -6.76 19.38
CA ASN A 319 -2.16 -7.81 20.39
C ASN A 319 -1.77 -9.21 19.87
N LYS A 320 -1.43 -9.33 18.58
CA LYS A 320 -1.03 -10.59 17.95
C LYS A 320 0.47 -10.56 17.64
N PRO A 321 1.27 -11.56 18.08
CA PRO A 321 2.66 -11.70 17.66
C PRO A 321 2.79 -11.74 16.14
N GLY A 322 3.87 -11.18 15.60
CA GLY A 322 4.13 -11.14 14.16
C GLY A 322 3.32 -10.09 13.37
N SER A 323 2.59 -9.20 14.04
CA SER A 323 1.94 -8.06 13.39
C SER A 323 2.90 -6.88 13.27
N TYR A 324 3.17 -6.39 12.05
CA TYR A 324 4.00 -5.20 11.84
C TYR A 324 3.22 -3.94 12.25
N PRO A 325 3.70 -3.11 13.20
CA PRO A 325 2.83 -2.13 13.86
C PRO A 325 2.68 -0.82 13.11
N ILE A 326 3.56 -0.46 12.18
CA ILE A 326 3.57 0.87 11.58
C ILE A 326 2.95 0.80 10.18
N VAL A 327 1.62 0.84 10.12
CA VAL A 327 0.85 0.75 8.88
C VAL A 327 -0.07 1.95 8.76
N LEU A 328 -0.10 2.57 7.59
CA LEU A 328 -1.07 3.61 7.23
C LEU A 328 -2.13 3.06 6.28
N ALA A 329 -3.31 3.67 6.33
CA ALA A 329 -4.33 3.54 5.31
C ALA A 329 -4.36 4.85 4.51
N THR A 330 -4.29 4.79 3.18
CA THR A 330 -4.49 5.95 2.34
C THR A 330 -5.93 6.00 1.86
N TYR A 331 -6.57 7.13 2.09
CA TYR A 331 -7.95 7.43 1.73
C TYR A 331 -7.99 8.29 0.49
N GLU A 332 -8.94 7.99 -0.42
CA GLU A 332 -9.40 8.98 -1.36
C GLU A 332 -10.57 9.74 -0.73
N ILE A 333 -10.40 11.07 -0.60
CA ILE A 333 -11.41 11.98 -0.07
C ILE A 333 -12.23 12.50 -1.24
N ALA A 334 -13.52 12.16 -1.26
CA ALA A 334 -14.42 12.46 -2.36
C ALA A 334 -15.76 12.99 -1.84
N CYS A 335 -16.52 13.72 -2.67
CA CYS A 335 -17.89 14.10 -2.33
C CYS A 335 -18.85 12.93 -2.53
N SER A 336 -19.77 12.72 -1.60
CA SER A 336 -20.88 11.77 -1.81
C SER A 336 -21.81 12.18 -2.97
N LYS A 337 -21.90 13.50 -3.22
CA LYS A 337 -22.58 14.08 -4.37
C LYS A 337 -21.77 15.28 -4.87
N TYR A 338 -21.50 15.32 -6.17
CA TYR A 338 -20.79 16.42 -6.81
C TYR A 338 -21.77 17.46 -7.38
N HIS A 339 -21.41 18.74 -7.35
CA HIS A 339 -22.17 19.80 -8.00
C HIS A 339 -22.20 19.61 -9.52
N ASP A 340 -21.08 19.17 -10.11
CA ASP A 340 -20.98 18.77 -11.51
C ASP A 340 -21.09 17.24 -11.62
N PRO A 341 -22.18 16.72 -12.21
CA PRO A 341 -22.36 15.28 -12.38
C PRO A 341 -21.28 14.61 -13.25
N GLN A 342 -20.62 15.39 -14.14
CA GLN A 342 -19.52 14.85 -14.94
C GLN A 342 -18.30 14.52 -14.09
N VAL A 343 -18.01 15.35 -13.07
CA VAL A 343 -16.95 15.07 -12.09
C VAL A 343 -17.32 13.85 -11.26
N GLY A 344 -18.56 13.79 -10.72
CA GLY A 344 -19.02 12.65 -9.93
C GLY A 344 -18.92 11.32 -10.68
N THR A 345 -19.34 11.30 -11.95
CA THR A 345 -19.25 10.11 -12.81
C THR A 345 -17.78 9.69 -13.03
N GLY A 346 -16.89 10.64 -13.34
CA GLY A 346 -15.49 10.35 -13.56
C GLY A 346 -14.79 9.83 -12.29
N VAL A 347 -15.01 10.49 -11.14
CA VAL A 347 -14.44 10.05 -9.84
C VAL A 347 -14.95 8.66 -9.46
N LYS A 348 -16.25 8.38 -9.62
CA LYS A 348 -16.82 7.04 -9.40
C LYS A 348 -16.13 5.99 -10.25
N ALA A 349 -15.97 6.24 -11.56
CA ALA A 349 -15.32 5.30 -12.49
C ALA A 349 -13.86 5.03 -12.10
N PHE A 350 -13.10 6.08 -11.74
CA PHE A 350 -11.74 5.95 -11.24
C PHE A 350 -11.67 5.09 -9.98
N LEU A 351 -12.51 5.39 -8.96
CA LEU A 351 -12.52 4.66 -7.70
C LEU A 351 -12.95 3.20 -7.87
N GLN A 352 -13.93 2.91 -8.76
CA GLN A 352 -14.31 1.54 -9.13
C GLN A 352 -13.13 0.78 -9.73
N THR A 353 -12.33 1.43 -10.56
CA THR A 353 -11.13 0.82 -11.16
C THR A 353 -10.05 0.59 -10.10
N ALA A 354 -9.82 1.59 -9.23
CA ALA A 354 -8.81 1.52 -8.18
C ALA A 354 -9.04 0.37 -7.19
N ILE A 355 -10.31 0.11 -6.77
CA ILE A 355 -10.65 -1.03 -5.90
C ILE A 355 -10.79 -2.37 -6.65
N GLY A 356 -10.77 -2.35 -7.96
CA GLY A 356 -10.84 -3.51 -8.85
C GLY A 356 -9.47 -3.88 -9.42
N ALA A 357 -9.28 -3.57 -10.70
CA ALA A 357 -8.05 -3.85 -11.45
C ALA A 357 -6.82 -3.14 -10.86
N GLY A 358 -7.00 -1.97 -10.24
CA GLY A 358 -5.91 -1.22 -9.60
C GLY A 358 -5.26 -1.94 -8.41
N GLN A 359 -5.94 -2.91 -7.80
CA GLN A 359 -5.38 -3.70 -6.69
C GLN A 359 -4.42 -4.81 -7.14
N THR A 360 -4.34 -5.06 -8.45
CA THR A 360 -3.48 -6.13 -8.99
C THR A 360 -2.01 -5.76 -8.75
N ASP A 361 -1.22 -6.73 -8.31
CA ASP A 361 0.24 -6.64 -8.10
C ASP A 361 0.71 -5.55 -7.09
N LEU A 362 -0.19 -4.94 -6.30
CA LEU A 362 0.19 -3.98 -5.26
C LEU A 362 1.19 -4.56 -4.25
N THR A 363 1.04 -5.84 -3.91
CA THR A 363 1.93 -6.54 -2.97
C THR A 363 3.37 -6.60 -3.46
N ASP A 364 3.59 -6.77 -4.77
CA ASP A 364 4.91 -6.82 -5.39
C ASP A 364 5.60 -5.45 -5.40
N HIS A 365 4.85 -4.41 -5.06
CA HIS A 365 5.28 -3.02 -5.05
C HIS A 365 5.24 -2.38 -3.66
N GLY A 366 5.28 -3.19 -2.61
CA GLY A 366 5.41 -2.70 -1.24
C GLY A 366 4.11 -2.30 -0.56
N TYR A 367 2.94 -2.49 -1.19
CA TYR A 367 1.65 -2.15 -0.61
C TYR A 367 0.87 -3.38 -0.19
N ALA A 368 -0.03 -3.22 0.77
CA ALA A 368 -1.05 -4.20 1.04
C ALA A 368 -2.38 -3.78 0.37
N PRO A 369 -2.97 -4.67 -0.44
CA PRO A 369 -4.25 -4.41 -1.09
C PRO A 369 -5.38 -4.37 -0.07
N ILE A 370 -6.53 -3.82 -0.50
CA ILE A 370 -7.74 -3.78 0.31
C ILE A 370 -8.18 -5.21 0.67
N PRO A 371 -8.38 -5.52 1.98
CA PRO A 371 -8.94 -6.79 2.39
C PRO A 371 -10.33 -7.04 1.79
N ASP A 372 -10.64 -8.29 1.45
CA ASP A 372 -11.93 -8.65 0.85
C ASP A 372 -13.13 -8.28 1.74
N GLU A 373 -12.95 -8.30 3.06
CA GLU A 373 -13.95 -7.88 4.04
C GLU A 373 -14.33 -6.40 3.95
N PHE A 374 -13.41 -5.53 3.51
CA PHE A 374 -13.69 -4.10 3.32
C PHE A 374 -14.25 -3.80 1.94
N LYS A 375 -13.95 -4.64 0.97
CA LYS A 375 -14.24 -4.42 -0.45
C LYS A 375 -15.73 -4.23 -0.73
N SER A 376 -16.59 -5.02 -0.10
CA SER A 376 -18.05 -4.92 -0.29
C SER A 376 -18.60 -3.57 0.15
N ARG A 377 -18.12 -3.03 1.28
CA ARG A 377 -18.51 -1.71 1.78
C ARG A 377 -17.97 -0.59 0.89
N LEU A 378 -16.73 -0.69 0.43
CA LEU A 378 -16.11 0.25 -0.51
C LEU A 378 -16.89 0.29 -1.83
N VAL A 379 -17.21 -0.87 -2.42
CA VAL A 379 -18.03 -0.95 -3.63
C VAL A 379 -19.37 -0.26 -3.43
N SER A 380 -20.04 -0.49 -2.30
CA SER A 380 -21.32 0.14 -1.98
C SER A 380 -21.19 1.66 -1.85
N ALA A 381 -20.19 2.15 -1.11
CA ALA A 381 -19.95 3.58 -0.89
C ALA A 381 -19.61 4.29 -2.20
N ILE A 382 -18.73 3.72 -3.03
CA ILE A 382 -18.33 4.27 -4.33
C ILE A 382 -19.53 4.32 -5.30
N ASN A 383 -20.34 3.25 -5.33
CA ASN A 383 -21.52 3.21 -6.20
C ASN A 383 -22.57 4.24 -5.83
N ALA A 384 -22.61 4.69 -4.58
CA ALA A 384 -23.52 5.73 -4.11
C ALA A 384 -23.08 7.17 -4.46
N ILE A 385 -21.85 7.37 -4.93
CA ILE A 385 -21.37 8.68 -5.42
C ILE A 385 -22.20 9.12 -6.63
N SER A 386 -22.64 10.39 -6.65
CA SER A 386 -23.48 10.95 -7.72
C SER A 386 -23.04 12.37 -8.11
#